data_038d89cdd7e595ead4dc6cecb7da19c8
#
_entry.id   038d89cdd7e595ead4dc6cecb7da19c8
#
_cell.length_a   1.000
_cell.length_b   1.000
_cell.length_c   1.000
_cell.angle_alpha   90.00
_cell.angle_beta   90.00
_cell.angle_gamma   90.00
#
_symmetry.space_group_name_H-M   'P 1'
#
loop_
_entity.id
_entity.type
_entity.pdbx_description
1 polymer ?
#
loop_
_entity_poly.entity_id
_entity_poly.type
_entity_poly.pdbx_seq_one_letter_code
_entity_poly.pdbx_strand_id
1 'polypeptide(L)'
;MASAPPAGSKPRQLHLNINILHAGFYASAWRMPQTRPRDFLDIDHYVRTARVAERGKFDAVFLADRPALESGFDARPFLSLEPTVVLSTIAAHTTHIGLIATASTSFNEPYNIARRFATVDIASRGRAGLNVVTTSDPSAAANFGQTQQAHADRYQRAQEFTEVVRKLWRSWDDDAWVGDKAGARLIDGSKVHPLSLIH
;
A
#
# COMPACT_ATOMS: atom_id res chain seq x y z
N MET A 1 -18.32 -13.54 34.06
CA MET A 1 -19.52 -13.50 33.21
C MET A 1 -19.40 -12.23 32.34
N ALA A 2 -19.25 -12.38 31.03
CA ALA A 2 -19.22 -11.23 30.12
C ALA A 2 -20.66 -10.69 29.97
N SER A 3 -20.87 -9.40 30.24
CA SER A 3 -22.16 -8.75 30.08
C SER A 3 -22.60 -8.78 28.61
N ALA A 4 -23.87 -9.09 28.35
CA ALA A 4 -24.43 -9.05 26.99
C ALA A 4 -24.32 -7.62 26.43
N PRO A 5 -24.01 -7.47 25.12
CA PRO A 5 -23.93 -6.14 24.50
C PRO A 5 -25.32 -5.45 24.49
N PRO A 6 -25.35 -4.10 24.55
CA PRO A 6 -26.61 -3.35 24.55
C PRO A 6 -27.40 -3.62 23.25
N ALA A 7 -28.72 -3.71 23.38
CA ALA A 7 -29.65 -3.94 22.28
C ALA A 7 -29.47 -2.85 21.19
N GLY A 8 -29.15 -3.23 19.95
CA GLY A 8 -28.93 -2.35 18.80
C GLY A 8 -27.47 -2.13 18.40
N SER A 9 -26.47 -2.65 19.13
CA SER A 9 -25.07 -2.62 18.69
C SER A 9 -24.85 -3.64 17.57
N LYS A 10 -24.28 -3.19 16.44
CA LYS A 10 -23.82 -4.11 15.40
C LYS A 10 -22.81 -5.11 16.01
N PRO A 11 -22.88 -6.41 15.66
CA PRO A 11 -21.92 -7.38 16.16
C PRO A 11 -20.50 -6.91 15.80
N ARG A 12 -19.59 -6.99 16.77
CA ARG A 12 -18.17 -6.68 16.56
C ARG A 12 -17.59 -7.74 15.63
N GLN A 13 -16.98 -7.31 14.54
CA GLN A 13 -16.31 -8.18 13.57
C GLN A 13 -14.80 -8.03 13.71
N LEU A 14 -14.07 -9.11 13.46
CA LEU A 14 -12.62 -9.09 13.29
C LEU A 14 -12.32 -8.72 11.84
N HIS A 15 -11.32 -7.86 11.65
CA HIS A 15 -10.75 -7.57 10.34
C HIS A 15 -9.40 -8.30 10.23
N LEU A 16 -9.28 -9.15 9.23
CA LEU A 16 -8.12 -10.02 9.04
C LEU A 16 -7.35 -9.62 7.79
N ASN A 17 -6.09 -9.26 7.96
CA ASN A 17 -5.18 -9.00 6.86
C ASN A 17 -4.14 -10.12 6.77
N ILE A 18 -3.78 -10.49 5.54
CA ILE A 18 -2.65 -11.38 5.30
C ILE A 18 -1.44 -10.56 4.82
N ASN A 19 -0.33 -10.68 5.54
CA ASN A 19 0.94 -10.14 5.08
C ASN A 19 1.63 -11.20 4.21
N ILE A 20 1.80 -10.91 2.92
CA ILE A 20 2.51 -11.80 2.00
C ILE A 20 3.99 -11.45 2.07
N LEU A 21 4.75 -12.27 2.80
CA LEU A 21 6.19 -12.14 2.97
C LEU A 21 6.90 -13.29 2.26
N HIS A 22 7.66 -13.00 1.24
CA HIS A 22 8.52 -13.96 0.55
C HIS A 22 7.80 -15.29 0.23
N ALA A 23 8.42 -16.42 0.63
CA ALA A 23 7.85 -17.77 0.60
C ALA A 23 7.18 -18.17 1.92
N GLY A 24 7.00 -17.21 2.84
CA GLY A 24 6.42 -17.40 4.19
C GLY A 24 7.09 -16.52 5.24
N PHE A 25 6.53 -16.47 6.44
CA PHE A 25 7.00 -15.58 7.52
C PHE A 25 8.39 -15.94 8.07
N TYR A 26 8.68 -17.23 8.20
CA TYR A 26 9.98 -17.66 8.70
C TYR A 26 11.04 -17.63 7.61
N ALA A 27 12.25 -17.20 7.97
CA ALA A 27 13.39 -17.13 7.06
C ALA A 27 13.72 -18.46 6.36
N SER A 28 13.39 -19.59 6.98
CA SER A 28 13.57 -20.93 6.45
C SER A 28 12.38 -21.47 5.64
N ALA A 29 11.28 -20.72 5.50
CA ALA A 29 10.07 -21.19 4.82
C ALA A 29 10.31 -21.63 3.37
N TRP A 30 11.26 -20.98 2.67
CA TRP A 30 11.65 -21.35 1.30
C TRP A 30 12.21 -22.77 1.15
N ARG A 31 12.65 -23.41 2.28
CA ARG A 31 13.19 -24.77 2.31
C ARG A 31 12.12 -25.85 2.49
N MET A 32 10.87 -25.44 2.69
CA MET A 32 9.78 -26.39 2.86
C MET A 32 9.49 -27.13 1.53
N PRO A 33 9.15 -28.42 1.56
CA PRO A 33 8.94 -29.21 0.32
C PRO A 33 7.91 -28.65 -0.64
N GLN A 34 6.91 -27.91 -0.13
CA GLN A 34 5.82 -27.31 -0.93
C GLN A 34 6.16 -25.94 -1.52
N THR A 35 7.31 -25.33 -1.14
CA THR A 35 7.71 -24.01 -1.64
C THR A 35 8.80 -24.14 -2.71
N ARG A 36 8.77 -23.26 -3.70
CA ARG A 36 9.86 -23.13 -4.65
C ARG A 36 10.82 -22.04 -4.18
N PRO A 37 12.14 -22.22 -4.27
CA PRO A 37 13.12 -21.25 -3.75
C PRO A 37 12.98 -19.83 -4.31
N ARG A 38 12.37 -19.69 -5.50
CA ARG A 38 12.17 -18.40 -6.18
C ARG A 38 10.75 -17.86 -6.09
N ASP A 39 9.85 -18.43 -5.26
CA ASP A 39 8.47 -17.96 -5.11
C ASP A 39 8.40 -16.47 -4.74
N PHE A 40 9.35 -15.96 -3.97
CA PHE A 40 9.38 -14.55 -3.58
C PHE A 40 9.65 -13.56 -4.73
N LEU A 41 10.06 -14.06 -5.90
CA LEU A 41 10.21 -13.28 -7.15
C LEU A 41 9.13 -13.62 -8.18
N ASP A 42 8.25 -14.56 -7.88
CA ASP A 42 7.20 -15.04 -8.78
C ASP A 42 5.89 -14.27 -8.55
N ILE A 43 5.54 -13.39 -9.45
CA ILE A 43 4.28 -12.61 -9.37
C ILE A 43 3.04 -13.51 -9.26
N ASP A 44 3.04 -14.66 -9.91
CA ASP A 44 1.94 -15.62 -9.81
C ASP A 44 1.79 -16.20 -8.40
N HIS A 45 2.87 -16.29 -7.62
CA HIS A 45 2.78 -16.67 -6.20
C HIS A 45 1.93 -15.67 -5.42
N TYR A 46 2.18 -14.36 -5.61
CA TYR A 46 1.41 -13.30 -4.94
C TYR A 46 -0.05 -13.30 -5.37
N VAL A 47 -0.31 -13.46 -6.66
CA VAL A 47 -1.69 -13.54 -7.21
C VAL A 47 -2.42 -14.76 -6.65
N ARG A 48 -1.79 -15.94 -6.66
CA ARG A 48 -2.40 -17.17 -6.08
C ARG A 48 -2.71 -16.99 -4.60
N THR A 49 -1.77 -16.43 -3.83
CA THR A 49 -1.95 -16.19 -2.39
C THR A 49 -3.10 -15.23 -2.13
N ALA A 50 -3.17 -14.11 -2.87
CA ALA A 50 -4.25 -13.15 -2.74
C ALA A 50 -5.62 -13.75 -3.07
N ARG A 51 -5.72 -14.59 -4.12
CA ARG A 51 -6.95 -15.30 -4.46
C ARG A 51 -7.38 -16.30 -3.39
N VAL A 52 -6.42 -16.98 -2.75
CA VAL A 52 -6.73 -17.89 -1.62
C VAL A 52 -7.26 -17.09 -0.44
N ALA A 53 -6.62 -15.96 -0.10
CA ALA A 53 -7.05 -15.06 0.96
C ALA A 53 -8.46 -14.49 0.68
N GLU A 54 -8.73 -14.07 -0.56
CA GLU A 54 -10.04 -13.55 -0.97
C GLU A 54 -11.14 -14.61 -0.80
N ARG A 55 -10.89 -15.86 -1.22
CA ARG A 55 -11.82 -16.98 -0.98
C ARG A 55 -12.01 -17.26 0.51
N GLY A 56 -10.94 -17.11 1.28
CA GLY A 56 -10.95 -17.24 2.75
C GLY A 56 -11.60 -16.07 3.50
N LYS A 57 -12.12 -15.05 2.76
CA LYS A 57 -12.79 -13.87 3.33
C LYS A 57 -11.88 -13.01 4.20
N PHE A 58 -10.59 -12.96 3.89
CA PHE A 58 -9.71 -11.94 4.45
C PHE A 58 -10.10 -10.57 3.92
N ASP A 59 -9.99 -9.54 4.78
CA ASP A 59 -10.32 -8.16 4.43
C ASP A 59 -9.29 -7.55 3.48
N ALA A 60 -7.99 -7.84 3.68
CA ALA A 60 -6.93 -7.31 2.84
C ALA A 60 -5.70 -8.22 2.72
N VAL A 61 -4.96 -8.02 1.64
CA VAL A 61 -3.55 -8.40 1.52
C VAL A 61 -2.68 -7.19 1.86
N PHE A 62 -1.58 -7.44 2.53
CA PHE A 62 -0.60 -6.42 2.93
C PHE A 62 0.78 -6.79 2.38
N LEU A 63 1.45 -5.81 1.77
CA LEU A 63 2.82 -5.96 1.29
C LEU A 63 3.73 -4.98 2.04
N ALA A 64 4.65 -5.54 2.80
CA ALA A 64 5.75 -4.77 3.38
C ALA A 64 6.75 -4.36 2.28
N ASP A 65 7.52 -3.32 2.54
CA ASP A 65 8.59 -2.85 1.67
C ASP A 65 9.89 -2.65 2.45
N ARG A 66 10.99 -3.03 1.84
CA ARG A 66 12.32 -2.74 2.32
C ARG A 66 13.25 -2.51 1.14
N PRO A 67 13.53 -1.26 0.77
CA PRO A 67 14.30 -0.93 -0.42
C PRO A 67 15.82 -1.06 -0.17
N ALA A 68 16.23 -2.17 0.45
CA ALA A 68 17.62 -2.51 0.69
C ALA A 68 17.81 -4.03 0.75
N LEU A 69 18.95 -4.51 0.31
CA LEU A 69 19.31 -5.91 0.46
C LEU A 69 19.65 -6.21 1.93
N GLU A 70 18.98 -7.20 2.49
CA GLU A 70 19.17 -7.61 3.87
C GLU A 70 20.47 -8.44 4.03
N SER A 71 21.10 -8.33 5.20
CA SER A 71 22.18 -9.25 5.58
C SER A 71 21.64 -10.70 5.66
N GLY A 72 22.46 -11.66 5.25
CA GLY A 72 22.05 -13.08 5.20
C GLY A 72 21.18 -13.44 4.00
N PHE A 73 21.19 -12.63 2.94
CA PHE A 73 20.45 -12.88 1.69
C PHE A 73 20.90 -14.16 0.97
N ASP A 74 22.04 -14.69 1.30
CA ASP A 74 22.57 -15.97 0.82
C ASP A 74 21.85 -17.18 1.43
N ALA A 75 21.20 -17.00 2.59
CA ALA A 75 20.52 -18.06 3.33
C ALA A 75 19.00 -17.88 3.44
N ARG A 76 18.46 -16.71 3.07
CA ARG A 76 17.02 -16.41 3.18
C ARG A 76 16.52 -15.49 2.07
N PRO A 77 15.24 -15.59 1.67
CA PRO A 77 14.61 -14.63 0.77
C PRO A 77 14.57 -13.23 1.40
N PHE A 78 14.48 -12.22 0.54
CA PHE A 78 14.41 -10.80 0.92
C PHE A 78 13.25 -10.10 0.20
N LEU A 79 12.80 -8.96 0.71
CA LEU A 79 11.79 -8.13 0.05
C LEU A 79 12.44 -7.42 -1.14
N SER A 80 12.00 -7.76 -2.35
CA SER A 80 12.64 -7.29 -3.59
C SER A 80 11.67 -6.67 -4.59
N LEU A 81 10.40 -7.04 -4.53
CA LEU A 81 9.39 -6.56 -5.46
C LEU A 81 8.71 -5.31 -4.89
N GLU A 82 8.58 -4.29 -5.72
CA GLU A 82 7.94 -3.02 -5.35
C GLU A 82 6.42 -3.25 -5.10
N PRO A 83 5.90 -2.91 -3.90
CA PRO A 83 4.56 -3.29 -3.49
C PRO A 83 3.43 -2.77 -4.39
N THR A 84 3.51 -1.53 -4.88
CA THR A 84 2.42 -0.96 -5.71
C THR A 84 2.31 -1.63 -7.07
N VAL A 85 3.44 -2.07 -7.64
CA VAL A 85 3.46 -2.82 -8.91
C VAL A 85 2.85 -4.20 -8.71
N VAL A 86 3.24 -4.90 -7.64
CA VAL A 86 2.67 -6.21 -7.30
C VAL A 86 1.16 -6.10 -7.03
N LEU A 87 0.72 -5.11 -6.25
CA LEU A 87 -0.70 -4.90 -5.97
C LEU A 87 -1.51 -4.55 -7.21
N SER A 88 -0.93 -3.83 -8.17
CA SER A 88 -1.60 -3.54 -9.45
C SER A 88 -1.92 -4.84 -10.21
N THR A 89 -0.99 -5.80 -10.17
CA THR A 89 -1.24 -7.13 -10.77
C THR A 89 -2.29 -7.91 -9.98
N ILE A 90 -2.22 -7.91 -8.65
CA ILE A 90 -3.23 -8.56 -7.80
C ILE A 90 -4.62 -7.94 -8.03
N ALA A 91 -4.71 -6.61 -8.19
CA ALA A 91 -5.95 -5.89 -8.46
C ALA A 91 -6.68 -6.42 -9.69
N ALA A 92 -5.94 -6.74 -10.76
CA ALA A 92 -6.48 -7.29 -12.01
C ALA A 92 -7.01 -8.73 -11.85
N HIS A 93 -6.63 -9.44 -10.78
CA HIS A 93 -6.93 -10.85 -10.59
C HIS A 93 -7.84 -11.14 -9.38
N THR A 94 -8.30 -10.10 -8.68
CA THR A 94 -9.16 -10.16 -7.48
C THR A 94 -10.29 -9.16 -7.59
N THR A 95 -11.36 -9.33 -6.81
CA THR A 95 -12.58 -8.52 -6.93
C THR A 95 -12.94 -7.77 -5.64
N HIS A 96 -12.64 -8.33 -4.47
CA HIS A 96 -13.15 -7.83 -3.18
C HIS A 96 -12.05 -7.49 -2.18
N ILE A 97 -10.95 -8.25 -2.16
CA ILE A 97 -9.90 -8.11 -1.14
C ILE A 97 -9.21 -6.76 -1.23
N GLY A 98 -9.03 -6.10 -0.08
CA GLY A 98 -8.27 -4.86 0.05
C GLY A 98 -6.78 -5.05 -0.26
N LEU A 99 -6.13 -4.01 -0.75
CA LEU A 99 -4.78 -4.03 -1.30
C LEU A 99 -3.93 -2.98 -0.58
N ILE A 100 -3.15 -3.40 0.43
CA ILE A 100 -2.35 -2.48 1.25
C ILE A 100 -0.88 -2.58 0.85
N ALA A 101 -0.32 -1.47 0.35
CA ALA A 101 1.10 -1.35 0.05
C ALA A 101 1.82 -0.45 1.04
N THR A 102 3.02 -0.84 1.43
CA THR A 102 3.93 0.00 2.20
C THR A 102 4.64 1.00 1.28
N ALA A 103 4.73 2.26 1.73
CA ALA A 103 5.58 3.26 1.10
C ALA A 103 6.32 4.10 2.15
N SER A 104 7.62 4.31 1.91
CA SER A 104 8.47 5.14 2.76
C SER A 104 8.26 6.61 2.48
N THR A 105 8.00 7.41 3.52
CA THR A 105 8.00 8.87 3.41
C THR A 105 9.40 9.46 3.29
N SER A 106 10.42 8.71 3.70
CA SER A 106 11.81 9.17 3.63
C SER A 106 12.35 9.23 2.20
N PHE A 107 11.92 8.29 1.33
CA PHE A 107 12.51 8.11 0.00
C PHE A 107 11.52 8.27 -1.15
N ASN A 108 10.33 8.82 -0.87
CA ASN A 108 9.34 9.12 -1.89
C ASN A 108 8.93 10.60 -1.84
N GLU A 109 8.38 11.08 -2.95
CA GLU A 109 7.73 12.37 -3.03
C GLU A 109 6.22 12.23 -2.85
N PRO A 110 5.57 13.10 -2.04
CA PRO A 110 4.15 12.94 -1.69
C PRO A 110 3.24 12.99 -2.92
N TYR A 111 3.51 13.84 -3.91
CA TYR A 111 2.74 13.90 -5.15
C TYR A 111 2.79 12.58 -5.93
N ASN A 112 3.98 11.96 -6.05
CA ASN A 112 4.12 10.69 -6.75
C ASN A 112 3.39 9.55 -6.04
N ILE A 113 3.42 9.52 -4.70
CA ILE A 113 2.68 8.53 -3.91
C ILE A 113 1.17 8.76 -4.04
N ALA A 114 0.70 10.01 -3.92
CA ALA A 114 -0.71 10.33 -4.09
C ALA A 114 -1.24 9.85 -5.46
N ARG A 115 -0.53 10.19 -6.55
CA ARG A 115 -0.89 9.77 -7.92
C ARG A 115 -0.85 8.26 -8.10
N ARG A 116 0.18 7.58 -7.59
CA ARG A 116 0.36 6.14 -7.72
C ARG A 116 -0.75 5.38 -7.01
N PHE A 117 -1.05 5.73 -5.76
CA PHE A 117 -2.12 5.10 -5.00
C PHE A 117 -3.52 5.42 -5.54
N ALA A 118 -3.78 6.64 -6.01
CA ALA A 118 -5.03 6.96 -6.69
C ALA A 118 -5.21 6.08 -7.95
N THR A 119 -4.12 5.81 -8.69
CA THR A 119 -4.18 4.92 -9.86
C THR A 119 -4.50 3.47 -9.46
N VAL A 120 -3.84 2.95 -8.40
CA VAL A 120 -4.13 1.60 -7.88
C VAL A 120 -5.58 1.53 -7.38
N ASP A 121 -6.06 2.58 -6.73
CA ASP A 121 -7.43 2.66 -6.21
C ASP A 121 -8.46 2.59 -7.34
N ILE A 122 -8.30 3.40 -8.39
CA ILE A 122 -9.14 3.35 -9.58
C ILE A 122 -9.09 1.96 -10.23
N ALA A 123 -7.89 1.41 -10.46
CA ALA A 123 -7.70 0.11 -11.08
C ALA A 123 -8.33 -1.03 -10.26
N SER A 124 -8.32 -0.90 -8.93
CA SER A 124 -8.90 -1.88 -8.00
C SER A 124 -10.36 -1.60 -7.62
N ARG A 125 -10.95 -0.52 -8.11
CA ARG A 125 -12.33 -0.10 -7.78
C ARG A 125 -12.51 0.20 -6.29
N GLY A 126 -11.63 1.05 -5.73
CA GLY A 126 -11.75 1.54 -4.36
C GLY A 126 -11.18 0.61 -3.28
N ARG A 127 -10.18 -0.21 -3.62
CA ARG A 127 -9.62 -1.20 -2.70
C ARG A 127 -8.18 -0.91 -2.23
N ALA A 128 -7.58 0.18 -2.68
CA ALA A 128 -6.20 0.51 -2.32
C ALA A 128 -6.06 1.05 -0.89
N GLY A 129 -5.00 0.63 -0.21
CA GLY A 129 -4.60 1.12 1.10
C GLY A 129 -3.13 1.48 1.14
N LEU A 130 -2.78 2.57 1.79
CA LEU A 130 -1.41 3.02 1.98
C LEU A 130 -0.95 2.77 3.42
N ASN A 131 0.11 1.96 3.58
CA ASN A 131 0.86 1.87 4.83
C ASN A 131 2.05 2.82 4.80
N VAL A 132 1.99 3.85 5.61
CA VAL A 132 3.03 4.91 5.70
C VAL A 132 4.10 4.50 6.69
N VAL A 133 5.36 4.48 6.25
CA VAL A 133 6.50 4.17 7.13
C VAL A 133 7.62 5.23 7.04
N THR A 134 8.36 5.37 8.12
CA THR A 134 9.58 6.19 8.20
C THR A 134 10.78 5.24 8.19
N THR A 135 11.31 4.93 7.03
CA THR A 135 12.41 3.96 6.92
C THR A 135 13.64 4.41 7.73
N SER A 136 14.14 3.51 8.58
CA SER A 136 15.26 3.77 9.49
C SER A 136 16.51 2.94 9.16
N ASP A 137 16.60 2.41 7.95
CA ASP A 137 17.68 1.57 7.48
C ASP A 137 18.73 2.41 6.75
N PRO A 138 20.00 2.50 7.26
CA PRO A 138 21.07 3.24 6.59
C PRO A 138 21.38 2.70 5.19
N SER A 139 21.25 1.39 4.96
CA SER A 139 21.50 0.79 3.64
C SER A 139 20.42 1.19 2.64
N ALA A 140 19.18 1.35 3.09
CA ALA A 140 18.11 1.91 2.27
C ALA A 140 18.41 3.38 1.92
N ALA A 141 18.83 4.21 2.88
CA ALA A 141 19.19 5.60 2.62
C ALA A 141 20.29 5.71 1.57
N ALA A 142 21.33 4.86 1.65
CA ALA A 142 22.42 4.83 0.69
C ALA A 142 21.97 4.51 -0.75
N ASN A 143 20.98 3.62 -0.93
CA ASN A 143 20.41 3.32 -2.24
C ASN A 143 19.72 4.52 -2.90
N PHE A 144 19.28 5.51 -2.11
CA PHE A 144 18.70 6.75 -2.59
C PHE A 144 19.68 7.93 -2.57
N GLY A 145 20.99 7.66 -2.39
CA GLY A 145 22.03 8.70 -2.33
C GLY A 145 21.91 9.63 -1.11
N GLN A 146 21.29 9.16 -0.04
CA GLN A 146 21.03 9.92 1.17
C GLN A 146 21.74 9.31 2.38
N THR A 147 21.94 10.13 3.41
CA THR A 147 22.28 9.68 4.75
C THR A 147 21.02 9.50 5.58
N GLN A 148 21.04 8.59 6.53
CA GLN A 148 19.90 8.40 7.41
C GLN A 148 19.65 9.65 8.27
N GLN A 149 18.44 10.18 8.21
CA GLN A 149 18.01 11.31 9.01
C GLN A 149 17.74 10.92 10.47
N ALA A 150 17.80 11.88 11.37
CA ALA A 150 17.42 11.69 12.77
C ALA A 150 15.96 11.22 12.91
N HIS A 151 15.65 10.53 14.01
CA HIS A 151 14.30 9.96 14.23
C HIS A 151 13.22 11.06 14.22
N ALA A 152 13.44 12.17 14.92
CA ALA A 152 12.48 13.27 15.00
C ALA A 152 12.15 13.85 13.62
N ASP A 153 13.18 14.11 12.81
CA ASP A 153 13.03 14.71 11.48
C ASP A 153 12.26 13.78 10.53
N ARG A 154 12.49 12.46 10.61
CA ARG A 154 11.73 11.49 9.81
C ARG A 154 10.25 11.49 10.15
N TYR A 155 9.89 11.62 11.44
CA TYR A 155 8.47 11.65 11.85
C TYR A 155 7.80 12.98 11.49
N GLN A 156 8.51 14.11 11.62
CA GLN A 156 7.99 15.41 11.16
C GLN A 156 7.72 15.35 9.64
N ARG A 157 8.71 14.90 8.85
CA ARG A 157 8.53 14.71 7.41
C ARG A 157 7.36 13.78 7.09
N ALA A 158 7.19 12.67 7.82
CA ALA A 158 6.10 11.74 7.60
C ALA A 158 4.72 12.36 7.85
N GLN A 159 4.61 13.23 8.86
CA GLN A 159 3.38 13.95 9.14
C GLN A 159 3.02 14.90 8.00
N GLU A 160 3.95 15.76 7.58
CA GLU A 160 3.77 16.69 6.47
C GLU A 160 3.45 15.94 5.16
N PHE A 161 4.22 14.89 4.85
CA PHE A 161 4.02 14.03 3.70
C PHE A 161 2.60 13.46 3.63
N THR A 162 2.14 12.90 4.74
CA THR A 162 0.81 12.27 4.84
C THR A 162 -0.29 13.31 4.69
N GLU A 163 -0.09 14.51 5.25
CA GLU A 163 -1.03 15.61 5.10
C GLU A 163 -1.16 16.05 3.64
N VAL A 164 -0.04 16.21 2.93
CA VAL A 164 -0.01 16.55 1.50
C VAL A 164 -0.72 15.49 0.67
N VAL A 165 -0.42 14.20 0.88
CA VAL A 165 -1.08 13.09 0.18
C VAL A 165 -2.59 13.13 0.39
N ARG A 166 -3.06 13.31 1.62
CA ARG A 166 -4.49 13.40 1.96
C ARG A 166 -5.18 14.61 1.33
N LYS A 167 -4.51 15.77 1.31
CA LYS A 167 -5.02 16.98 0.65
C LYS A 167 -5.15 16.78 -0.86
N LEU A 168 -4.16 16.14 -1.50
CA LEU A 168 -4.21 15.82 -2.94
C LEU A 168 -5.39 14.90 -3.27
N TRP A 169 -5.63 13.86 -2.49
CA TRP A 169 -6.77 12.95 -2.71
C TRP A 169 -8.13 13.61 -2.49
N ARG A 170 -8.20 14.72 -1.74
CA ARG A 170 -9.41 15.50 -1.47
C ARG A 170 -9.50 16.79 -2.25
N SER A 171 -8.62 16.98 -3.25
CA SER A 171 -8.57 18.23 -4.02
C SER A 171 -9.67 18.35 -5.08
N TRP A 172 -10.50 17.32 -5.25
CA TRP A 172 -11.66 17.32 -6.12
C TRP A 172 -12.91 16.96 -5.30
N ASP A 173 -13.97 17.73 -5.49
CA ASP A 173 -15.26 17.38 -4.92
C ASP A 173 -15.85 16.16 -5.67
N ASP A 174 -16.65 15.35 -4.99
CA ASP A 174 -17.22 14.11 -5.56
C ASP A 174 -18.05 14.36 -6.82
N ASP A 175 -18.66 15.53 -6.92
CA ASP A 175 -19.51 15.97 -8.04
C ASP A 175 -18.80 16.93 -9.02
N ALA A 176 -17.47 16.99 -8.99
CA ALA A 176 -16.67 17.78 -9.94
C ALA A 176 -16.80 17.26 -11.38
N TRP A 177 -17.07 15.98 -11.58
CA TRP A 177 -17.28 15.36 -12.89
C TRP A 177 -18.68 15.67 -13.44
N VAL A 178 -18.76 16.56 -14.44
CA VAL A 178 -20.04 16.96 -15.06
C VAL A 178 -20.41 16.08 -16.26
N GLY A 179 -19.44 15.82 -17.13
CA GLY A 179 -19.61 14.95 -18.31
C GLY A 179 -20.64 15.45 -19.34
N ASP A 180 -20.91 16.76 -19.39
CA ASP A 180 -21.84 17.36 -20.34
C ASP A 180 -21.22 17.43 -21.75
N LYS A 181 -21.60 16.48 -22.59
CA LYS A 181 -21.13 16.40 -23.97
C LYS A 181 -21.68 17.51 -24.85
N ALA A 182 -22.90 17.96 -24.63
CA ALA A 182 -23.55 18.98 -25.44
C ALA A 182 -22.94 20.36 -25.18
N GLY A 183 -22.72 20.69 -23.90
CA GLY A 183 -22.06 21.91 -23.46
C GLY A 183 -20.53 21.87 -23.51
N ALA A 184 -19.92 20.75 -23.96
CA ALA A 184 -18.47 20.52 -23.98
C ALA A 184 -17.81 20.77 -22.61
N ARG A 185 -18.53 20.44 -21.53
CA ARG A 185 -18.07 20.62 -20.15
C ARG A 185 -17.81 19.28 -19.50
N LEU A 186 -16.52 18.90 -19.36
CA LEU A 186 -16.13 17.65 -18.75
C LEU A 186 -16.10 17.73 -17.21
N ILE A 187 -15.60 18.82 -16.68
CA ILE A 187 -15.33 19.04 -15.26
C ILE A 187 -15.83 20.43 -14.87
N ASP A 188 -16.34 20.55 -13.65
CA ASP A 188 -16.57 21.83 -12.99
C ASP A 188 -15.29 22.32 -12.31
N GLY A 189 -14.58 23.24 -12.95
CA GLY A 189 -13.32 23.78 -12.44
C GLY A 189 -13.43 24.48 -11.08
N SER A 190 -14.63 24.95 -10.68
CA SER A 190 -14.84 25.55 -9.36
C SER A 190 -14.83 24.54 -8.22
N LYS A 191 -14.94 23.24 -8.55
CA LYS A 191 -14.93 22.09 -7.62
C LYS A 191 -13.58 21.36 -7.61
N VAL A 192 -12.55 21.97 -8.20
CA VAL A 192 -11.17 21.50 -8.17
C VAL A 192 -10.33 22.46 -7.35
N HIS A 193 -9.74 21.96 -6.27
CA HIS A 193 -9.02 22.75 -5.28
C HIS A 193 -7.50 22.48 -5.38
N PRO A 194 -6.77 23.27 -6.18
CA PRO A 194 -5.34 23.06 -6.35
C PRO A 194 -4.59 23.26 -5.02
N LEU A 195 -3.70 22.35 -4.69
CA LEU A 195 -2.84 22.48 -3.54
C LEU A 195 -1.56 23.22 -3.95
N SER A 196 -1.35 24.43 -3.39
CA SER A 196 -0.07 25.10 -3.49
C SER A 196 0.91 24.49 -2.49
N LEU A 197 2.01 23.95 -3.01
CA LEU A 197 3.12 23.41 -2.23
C LEU A 197 4.31 24.38 -2.16
N ILE A 198 4.11 25.61 -2.67
CA ILE A 198 5.12 26.67 -2.63
C ILE A 198 4.92 27.44 -1.32
N HIS A 199 5.85 27.27 -0.41
CA HIS A 199 6.04 28.09 0.80
C HIS A 199 7.41 28.74 0.73
#